data_acf38825d11faeff67bf459bb169792a
#
_entry.id   acf38825d11faeff67bf459bb169792a
#
_cell.length_a   1.000
_cell.length_b   1.000
_cell.length_c   1.000
_cell.angle_alpha   90.00
_cell.angle_beta   90.00
_cell.angle_gamma   90.00
#
_symmetry.space_group_name_H-M   'P 1'
#
loop_
_entity.id
_entity.type
_entity.pdbx_description
1 polymer ?
#
loop_
_entity_poly.entity_id
_entity_poly.type
_entity_poly.pdbx_seq_one_letter_code
_entity_poly.pdbx_strand_id
1 'polypeptide(L)'
;MFGPVRRRASSLRYVLAFVAACTLLASSVIGAASPNALAGAPPTEFNEATVAGLQAQMAAGTLTSVKLTKFYIDRILQLDQGGPGVNSVIELNPDALVMAQKADDMRAKGHVLGPLHGIPVLLKDNIDTGDKMQTTAGSLALAGKPAIHDSTIAAKLRDGGAVILGKTNLSEWANFRSFFSSSGWSGRGGLTHNPYSLDRNACGSSSGSGAAAAANFAAVSIGTETDGSIVCPGNVNSVVGLKPTVGLASRAGIVPISHTQDTPGPHARTVADAAALLNVIVSRTPDSRDAATSGVPLGWQGTGRTRPALPADYTAFLDTHGLAGARLGVTRQGIDNAPPQVVAAFDGAIAAISAAGATVIDLDAAGFTFASADGEFLVLLYDFKFDLASYFATRVGVPMANKTLADAIAFNSAHASSEMPYFFQEIFELAQALDTSGADPGNNPQPLFGGLTYNQALAIDHNAGVNGIDAALTQFNLDAVVAPTDSPGWTTDLLLSDHFIFASSGLAGGPGYPIIQVPAANVLGMPMGISFLGTAFSEPTLIKLASGFEAATHARFQPTFTGNVTTPNTAGTTLSKPKPPKKNTGVRPHRL
;
A
#
# COMPACT_ATOMS: atom_id res chain seq x y z
N MET A 1 6.84 77.33 -10.27
CA MET A 1 8.21 77.92 -10.38
C MET A 1 9.21 76.85 -9.95
N PHE A 2 10.00 76.47 -10.87
CA PHE A 2 11.00 75.40 -10.69
C PHE A 2 12.30 75.92 -10.12
N GLY A 3 12.93 75.21 -9.18
CA GLY A 3 14.32 75.47 -8.74
C GLY A 3 15.00 74.14 -8.46
N PRO A 4 16.24 73.94 -8.93
CA PRO A 4 16.90 72.63 -9.01
C PRO A 4 17.66 72.22 -7.75
N VAL A 5 17.56 70.97 -7.37
CA VAL A 5 18.38 70.39 -6.27
C VAL A 5 19.65 69.80 -6.83
N ARG A 6 20.77 70.28 -6.32
CA ARG A 6 22.13 69.78 -6.62
C ARG A 6 22.38 68.41 -6.03
N ARG A 7 22.85 67.48 -6.84
CA ARG A 7 23.40 66.17 -6.45
C ARG A 7 24.79 66.40 -5.75
N ARG A 8 24.94 65.78 -4.58
CA ARG A 8 26.29 65.52 -4.00
C ARG A 8 26.66 64.07 -4.25
N ALA A 9 27.78 63.89 -4.95
CA ALA A 9 28.44 62.59 -5.16
C ALA A 9 29.44 62.39 -4.00
N SER A 10 29.12 61.46 -3.09
CA SER A 10 30.11 60.92 -2.12
C SER A 10 29.52 59.69 -1.40
N SER A 11 29.43 58.56 -2.09
CA SER A 11 29.17 57.28 -1.44
C SER A 11 29.56 56.05 -2.29
N LEU A 12 30.48 56.20 -3.23
CA LEU A 12 30.89 55.12 -4.13
C LEU A 12 32.26 54.50 -3.81
N ARG A 13 32.79 54.70 -2.61
CA ARG A 13 34.10 54.13 -2.22
C ARG A 13 34.05 53.12 -1.08
N TYR A 14 32.89 52.85 -0.47
CA TYR A 14 32.76 51.87 0.61
C TYR A 14 32.05 50.57 0.20
N VAL A 15 31.47 50.48 -1.00
CA VAL A 15 30.77 49.29 -1.49
C VAL A 15 31.73 48.29 -2.16
N LEU A 16 32.86 48.73 -2.66
CA LEU A 16 33.86 47.87 -3.32
C LEU A 16 34.84 47.16 -2.38
N ALA A 17 34.93 47.57 -1.12
CA ALA A 17 35.78 46.90 -0.12
C ALA A 17 35.05 45.76 0.64
N PHE A 18 33.70 45.70 0.60
CA PHE A 18 32.92 44.66 1.29
C PHE A 18 32.65 43.45 0.41
N VAL A 19 32.71 43.59 -0.90
CA VAL A 19 32.51 42.47 -1.85
C VAL A 19 33.80 41.65 -2.03
N ALA A 20 34.97 42.22 -1.81
CA ALA A 20 36.25 41.50 -1.89
C ALA A 20 36.61 40.70 -0.63
N ALA A 21 35.96 40.97 0.52
CA ALA A 21 36.19 40.23 1.77
C ALA A 21 35.23 39.03 1.96
N CYS A 22 34.10 39.01 1.24
CA CYS A 22 33.16 37.87 1.29
C CYS A 22 33.47 36.76 0.28
N THR A 23 34.40 36.98 -0.66
CA THR A 23 34.78 35.97 -1.65
C THR A 23 35.99 35.12 -1.27
N LEU A 24 36.62 35.38 -0.13
CA LEU A 24 37.78 34.62 0.37
C LEU A 24 37.48 33.75 1.60
N LEU A 25 36.21 33.68 2.07
CA LEU A 25 35.79 32.85 3.18
C LEU A 25 34.75 31.78 2.78
N ALA A 26 34.48 31.59 1.49
CA ALA A 26 33.57 30.58 0.95
C ALA A 26 34.29 29.41 0.25
N SER A 27 35.55 29.15 0.57
CA SER A 27 36.35 28.04 -0.01
C SER A 27 36.80 27.02 1.04
N SER A 28 36.18 26.97 2.22
CA SER A 28 36.14 25.74 2.99
C SER A 28 34.87 24.97 2.56
N VAL A 29 34.90 24.43 1.36
CA VAL A 29 34.04 23.31 0.99
C VAL A 29 34.28 22.24 2.06
N ILE A 30 33.35 22.14 3.00
CA ILE A 30 33.12 20.88 3.67
C ILE A 30 32.85 19.93 2.51
N GLY A 31 33.83 19.13 2.17
CA GLY A 31 33.66 18.00 1.31
C GLY A 31 32.56 17.16 1.96
N ALA A 32 31.33 17.27 1.47
CA ALA A 32 30.33 16.22 1.68
C ALA A 32 31.08 14.98 1.19
N ALA A 33 31.49 14.13 2.13
CA ALA A 33 31.93 12.79 1.80
C ALA A 33 30.79 12.22 0.97
N SER A 34 31.03 12.00 -0.31
CA SER A 34 30.16 11.17 -1.13
C SER A 34 29.92 9.91 -0.30
N PRO A 35 28.68 9.46 -0.10
CA PRO A 35 28.45 8.20 0.58
C PRO A 35 29.37 7.21 -0.13
N ASN A 36 30.28 6.58 0.61
CA ASN A 36 31.18 5.56 0.09
C ASN A 36 30.31 4.60 -0.71
N ALA A 37 30.42 4.62 -2.03
CA ALA A 37 29.84 3.59 -2.85
C ALA A 37 30.39 2.28 -2.29
N LEU A 38 29.52 1.44 -1.72
CA LEU A 38 29.91 0.14 -1.18
C LEU A 38 30.63 -0.59 -2.31
N ALA A 39 31.92 -0.88 -2.12
CA ALA A 39 32.75 -1.47 -3.16
C ALA A 39 32.27 -2.91 -3.41
N GLY A 40 31.59 -3.12 -4.52
CA GLY A 40 31.11 -4.43 -4.95
C GLY A 40 29.71 -4.38 -5.58
N ALA A 41 29.37 -5.45 -6.31
CA ALA A 41 28.00 -5.64 -6.80
C ALA A 41 27.04 -5.91 -5.62
N PRO A 42 25.75 -5.49 -5.72
CA PRO A 42 24.75 -5.77 -4.69
C PRO A 42 24.65 -7.30 -4.45
N PRO A 43 24.55 -7.73 -3.18
CA PRO A 43 24.43 -9.16 -2.89
C PRO A 43 23.11 -9.71 -3.45
N THR A 44 23.15 -10.95 -3.99
CA THR A 44 22.02 -11.59 -4.66
C THR A 44 21.72 -13.01 -4.13
N GLU A 45 22.48 -13.52 -3.18
CA GLU A 45 22.40 -14.91 -2.73
C GLU A 45 21.04 -15.34 -2.17
N PHE A 46 20.24 -14.38 -1.64
CA PHE A 46 18.89 -14.64 -1.12
C PHE A 46 17.79 -13.93 -1.94
N ASN A 47 18.11 -13.54 -3.17
CA ASN A 47 17.06 -13.02 -4.06
C ASN A 47 16.00 -14.09 -4.31
N GLU A 48 14.72 -13.68 -4.32
CA GLU A 48 13.56 -14.56 -4.49
C GLU A 48 13.45 -15.71 -3.47
N ALA A 49 14.26 -15.70 -2.40
CA ALA A 49 14.15 -16.71 -1.36
C ALA A 49 12.80 -16.60 -0.64
N THR A 50 12.11 -17.75 -0.49
CA THR A 50 10.86 -17.84 0.26
C THR A 50 11.11 -17.92 1.76
N VAL A 51 10.12 -17.53 2.56
CA VAL A 51 10.18 -17.67 4.03
C VAL A 51 10.46 -19.13 4.43
N ALA A 52 9.78 -20.09 3.81
CA ALA A 52 9.99 -21.51 4.07
C ALA A 52 11.41 -21.95 3.73
N GLY A 53 11.96 -21.51 2.58
CA GLY A 53 13.33 -21.82 2.17
C GLY A 53 14.38 -21.21 3.11
N LEU A 54 14.16 -19.98 3.56
CA LEU A 54 15.02 -19.32 4.55
C LEU A 54 14.97 -20.04 5.90
N GLN A 55 13.78 -20.43 6.37
CA GLN A 55 13.62 -21.21 7.60
C GLN A 55 14.33 -22.59 7.52
N ALA A 56 14.21 -23.27 6.38
CA ALA A 56 14.91 -24.55 6.16
C ALA A 56 16.44 -24.38 6.26
N GLN A 57 17.00 -23.33 5.65
CA GLN A 57 18.43 -23.03 5.74
C GLN A 57 18.86 -22.68 7.18
N MET A 58 18.05 -21.92 7.93
CA MET A 58 18.30 -21.60 9.32
C MET A 58 18.23 -22.86 10.21
N ALA A 59 17.28 -23.75 9.96
CA ALA A 59 17.14 -25.02 10.68
C ALA A 59 18.32 -25.96 10.41
N ALA A 60 18.86 -25.96 9.19
CA ALA A 60 20.05 -26.70 8.80
C ALA A 60 21.38 -26.06 9.29
N GLY A 61 21.35 -24.87 9.89
CA GLY A 61 22.53 -24.14 10.36
C GLY A 61 23.39 -23.54 9.24
N THR A 62 22.88 -23.50 8.00
CA THR A 62 23.60 -22.92 6.84
C THR A 62 23.37 -21.41 6.68
N LEU A 63 22.34 -20.89 7.35
CA LEU A 63 21.98 -19.48 7.39
C LEU A 63 21.75 -19.05 8.84
N THR A 64 22.15 -17.82 9.19
CA THR A 64 21.76 -17.15 10.44
C THR A 64 20.87 -15.95 10.14
N SER A 65 20.04 -15.56 11.11
CA SER A 65 19.23 -14.35 11.03
C SER A 65 20.11 -13.10 10.86
N VAL A 66 21.25 -13.05 11.55
CA VAL A 66 22.23 -11.94 11.40
C VAL A 66 22.73 -11.85 9.96
N LYS A 67 23.12 -12.98 9.32
CA LYS A 67 23.59 -12.99 7.93
C LYS A 67 22.49 -12.50 6.97
N LEU A 68 21.26 -12.99 7.15
CA LEU A 68 20.12 -12.59 6.32
C LEU A 68 19.77 -11.11 6.50
N THR A 69 19.74 -10.63 7.75
CA THR A 69 19.45 -9.21 8.06
C THR A 69 20.50 -8.30 7.43
N LYS A 70 21.80 -8.67 7.55
CA LYS A 70 22.88 -7.93 6.91
C LYS A 70 22.74 -7.90 5.38
N PHE A 71 22.37 -9.02 4.76
CA PHE A 71 22.12 -9.08 3.31
C PHE A 71 21.07 -8.05 2.87
N TYR A 72 19.93 -7.96 3.57
CA TYR A 72 18.89 -6.98 3.22
C TYR A 72 19.34 -5.54 3.49
N ILE A 73 20.03 -5.28 4.59
CA ILE A 73 20.57 -3.94 4.87
C ILE A 73 21.55 -3.52 3.75
N ASP A 74 22.47 -4.39 3.35
CA ASP A 74 23.46 -4.08 2.31
C ASP A 74 22.76 -3.81 0.95
N ARG A 75 21.70 -4.53 0.61
CA ARG A 75 20.89 -4.27 -0.59
C ARG A 75 20.15 -2.95 -0.51
N ILE A 76 19.53 -2.63 0.62
CA ILE A 76 18.85 -1.34 0.83
C ILE A 76 19.85 -0.20 0.64
N LEU A 77 21.00 -0.26 1.26
CA LEU A 77 22.02 0.79 1.14
C LEU A 77 22.53 0.96 -0.30
N GLN A 78 22.59 -0.12 -1.09
CA GLN A 78 23.14 -0.09 -2.45
C GLN A 78 22.11 0.23 -3.53
N LEU A 79 20.87 -0.22 -3.40
CA LEU A 79 19.85 -0.14 -4.47
C LEU A 79 18.68 0.78 -4.13
N ASP A 80 18.38 0.94 -2.84
CA ASP A 80 17.24 1.74 -2.39
C ASP A 80 17.66 3.18 -2.05
N GLN A 81 18.71 3.32 -1.22
CA GLN A 81 19.23 4.61 -0.78
C GLN A 81 20.42 5.09 -1.64
N GLY A 82 21.04 4.21 -2.38
CA GLY A 82 22.10 4.46 -3.34
C GLY A 82 21.77 3.87 -4.71
N GLY A 83 22.71 3.94 -5.67
CA GLY A 83 22.58 3.36 -7.00
C GLY A 83 21.30 3.79 -7.74
N PRO A 84 20.37 2.85 -8.03
CA PRO A 84 19.10 3.17 -8.70
C PRO A 84 18.22 4.13 -7.90
N GLY A 85 18.27 4.09 -6.57
CA GLY A 85 17.52 5.00 -5.71
C GLY A 85 16.02 4.70 -5.69
N VAL A 86 15.61 3.45 -5.40
CA VAL A 86 14.18 3.08 -5.34
C VAL A 86 13.44 3.89 -4.27
N ASN A 87 14.14 4.24 -3.17
CA ASN A 87 13.62 5.07 -2.07
C ASN A 87 12.35 4.48 -1.45
N SER A 88 12.32 3.16 -1.28
CA SER A 88 11.19 2.44 -0.70
C SER A 88 11.26 2.33 0.83
N VAL A 89 12.46 2.48 1.43
CA VAL A 89 12.71 2.40 2.88
C VAL A 89 13.00 3.80 3.42
N ILE A 90 12.07 4.32 4.21
CA ILE A 90 12.18 5.67 4.80
C ILE A 90 13.05 5.68 6.06
N GLU A 91 13.15 4.56 6.79
CA GLU A 91 13.95 4.46 8.01
C GLU A 91 14.36 3.00 8.27
N LEU A 92 15.66 2.76 8.50
CA LEU A 92 16.16 1.46 8.96
C LEU A 92 16.13 1.37 10.48
N ASN A 93 15.80 0.19 11.00
CA ASN A 93 15.83 -0.08 12.44
C ASN A 93 17.29 -0.17 12.92
N PRO A 94 17.76 0.74 13.79
CA PRO A 94 19.12 0.67 14.31
C PRO A 94 19.39 -0.57 15.16
N ASP A 95 18.35 -1.24 15.65
CA ASP A 95 18.44 -2.44 16.48
C ASP A 95 18.21 -3.75 15.69
N ALA A 96 18.05 -3.69 14.35
CA ALA A 96 17.74 -4.87 13.53
C ALA A 96 18.75 -6.02 13.71
N LEU A 97 20.04 -5.72 13.72
CA LEU A 97 21.09 -6.76 13.92
C LEU A 97 21.08 -7.34 15.35
N VAL A 98 20.73 -6.53 16.35
CA VAL A 98 20.57 -6.99 17.74
C VAL A 98 19.36 -7.94 17.85
N MET A 99 18.25 -7.62 17.18
CA MET A 99 17.07 -8.49 17.11
C MET A 99 17.42 -9.81 16.39
N ALA A 100 18.15 -9.73 15.29
CA ALA A 100 18.59 -10.91 14.53
C ALA A 100 19.49 -11.83 15.38
N GLN A 101 20.46 -11.26 16.11
CA GLN A 101 21.31 -12.04 17.01
C GLN A 101 20.49 -12.73 18.11
N LYS A 102 19.53 -12.03 18.71
CA LYS A 102 18.62 -12.63 19.70
C LYS A 102 17.83 -13.81 19.12
N ALA A 103 17.36 -13.70 17.87
CA ALA A 103 16.65 -14.79 17.20
C ALA A 103 17.58 -15.99 16.95
N ASP A 104 18.83 -15.77 16.53
CA ASP A 104 19.84 -16.84 16.38
C ASP A 104 20.15 -17.51 17.73
N ASP A 105 20.33 -16.74 18.81
CA ASP A 105 20.57 -17.26 20.15
C ASP A 105 19.39 -18.11 20.69
N MET A 106 18.17 -17.70 20.38
CA MET A 106 16.95 -18.45 20.77
C MET A 106 16.86 -19.75 19.97
N ARG A 107 17.12 -19.72 18.65
CA ARG A 107 17.14 -20.90 17.78
C ARG A 107 18.22 -21.91 18.23
N ALA A 108 19.40 -21.44 18.60
CA ALA A 108 20.49 -22.30 19.13
C ALA A 108 20.07 -23.03 20.42
N LYS A 109 19.14 -22.50 21.19
CA LYS A 109 18.55 -23.11 22.38
C LYS A 109 17.31 -23.98 22.08
N GLY A 110 16.95 -24.16 20.80
CA GLY A 110 15.76 -24.90 20.38
C GLY A 110 14.44 -24.10 20.45
N HIS A 111 14.52 -22.80 20.69
CA HIS A 111 13.33 -21.95 20.80
C HIS A 111 13.06 -21.23 19.49
N VAL A 112 12.18 -21.77 18.65
CA VAL A 112 11.66 -21.17 17.41
C VAL A 112 10.22 -20.73 17.67
N LEU A 113 9.93 -19.43 17.56
CA LEU A 113 8.66 -18.84 17.99
C LEU A 113 7.55 -18.93 16.93
N GLY A 114 7.90 -19.17 15.67
CA GLY A 114 6.93 -19.25 14.58
C GLY A 114 7.58 -19.18 13.19
N PRO A 115 6.75 -19.12 12.14
CA PRO A 115 7.22 -19.15 10.75
C PRO A 115 8.11 -17.96 10.38
N LEU A 116 8.02 -16.84 11.09
CA LEU A 116 8.83 -15.65 10.84
C LEU A 116 9.98 -15.49 11.84
N HIS A 117 10.28 -16.48 12.66
CA HIS A 117 11.38 -16.39 13.63
C HIS A 117 12.73 -16.15 12.95
N GLY A 118 13.35 -14.99 13.20
CA GLY A 118 14.61 -14.56 12.60
C GLY A 118 14.49 -14.03 11.16
N ILE A 119 13.28 -13.90 10.63
CA ILE A 119 13.01 -13.37 9.27
C ILE A 119 12.86 -11.84 9.32
N PRO A 120 13.62 -11.09 8.49
CA PRO A 120 13.47 -9.64 8.37
C PRO A 120 12.17 -9.23 7.68
N VAL A 121 11.43 -8.30 8.32
CA VAL A 121 10.14 -7.77 7.86
C VAL A 121 10.21 -6.24 7.85
N LEU A 122 9.68 -5.60 6.80
CA LEU A 122 9.49 -4.16 6.72
C LEU A 122 8.04 -3.79 7.02
N LEU A 123 7.83 -2.66 7.69
CA LEU A 123 6.52 -2.12 8.05
C LEU A 123 6.28 -0.75 7.40
N LYS A 124 5.08 -0.51 6.87
CA LYS A 124 4.69 0.81 6.38
C LYS A 124 4.81 1.86 7.49
N ASP A 125 5.25 3.08 7.17
CA ASP A 125 5.54 4.13 8.14
C ASP A 125 4.30 4.76 8.81
N ASN A 126 3.13 4.18 8.61
CA ASN A 126 1.93 4.47 9.38
C ASN A 126 1.64 3.44 10.48
N ILE A 127 2.49 2.42 10.68
CA ILE A 127 2.35 1.36 11.68
C ILE A 127 3.29 1.63 12.85
N ASP A 128 2.76 1.85 14.04
CA ASP A 128 3.54 2.16 15.24
C ASP A 128 4.51 1.04 15.63
N THR A 129 5.72 1.46 15.97
CA THR A 129 6.73 0.62 16.62
C THR A 129 7.24 1.34 17.88
N GLY A 130 7.13 0.67 19.04
CA GLY A 130 7.60 1.18 20.34
C GLY A 130 9.10 0.99 20.51
N ASP A 131 9.89 1.43 19.53
CA ASP A 131 11.34 1.32 19.48
C ASP A 131 12.00 2.68 19.15
N LYS A 132 13.13 2.69 18.45
CA LYS A 132 13.83 3.94 18.10
C LYS A 132 13.36 4.55 16.79
N MET A 133 12.54 3.85 15.99
CA MET A 133 12.04 4.34 14.71
C MET A 133 10.81 5.23 14.91
N GLN A 134 10.66 6.18 14.01
CA GLN A 134 9.48 7.04 13.97
C GLN A 134 8.31 6.36 13.26
N THR A 135 7.12 6.87 13.48
CA THR A 135 5.89 6.57 12.71
C THR A 135 5.27 7.89 12.32
N THR A 136 5.30 8.20 11.03
CA THR A 136 5.00 9.56 10.56
C THR A 136 3.90 9.65 9.51
N ALA A 137 3.41 8.53 8.99
CA ALA A 137 2.56 8.53 7.79
C ALA A 137 3.16 9.38 6.64
N GLY A 138 4.50 9.49 6.60
CA GLY A 138 5.24 10.28 5.60
C GLY A 138 5.26 11.78 5.85
N SER A 139 4.59 12.32 6.88
CA SER A 139 4.48 13.75 7.15
C SER A 139 5.40 14.20 8.29
N LEU A 140 5.92 15.42 8.18
CA LEU A 140 6.67 16.08 9.24
C LEU A 140 5.78 16.44 10.45
N ALA A 141 4.45 16.48 10.28
CA ALA A 141 3.49 16.71 11.35
C ALA A 141 3.56 15.63 12.46
N LEU A 142 3.97 14.42 12.12
CA LEU A 142 4.16 13.31 13.06
C LEU A 142 5.64 12.98 13.29
N ALA A 143 6.58 13.73 12.69
CA ALA A 143 8.01 13.54 12.91
C ALA A 143 8.42 14.02 14.32
N GLY A 144 9.35 13.28 14.97
CA GLY A 144 9.83 13.60 16.31
C GLY A 144 10.11 12.34 17.12
N LYS A 145 9.48 12.21 18.28
CA LYS A 145 9.66 11.01 19.10
C LYS A 145 8.93 9.80 18.50
N PRO A 146 9.52 8.59 18.62
CA PRO A 146 8.84 7.34 18.30
C PRO A 146 7.51 7.18 19.04
N ALA A 147 6.68 6.24 18.58
CA ALA A 147 5.49 5.83 19.31
C ALA A 147 5.86 5.23 20.68
N ILE A 148 5.00 5.43 21.69
CA ILE A 148 5.27 4.93 23.05
C ILE A 148 5.14 3.40 23.09
N HIS A 149 4.24 2.85 22.27
CA HIS A 149 3.91 1.43 22.24
C HIS A 149 3.96 0.89 20.82
N ASP A 150 4.20 -0.40 20.70
CA ASP A 150 3.96 -1.12 19.46
C ASP A 150 2.48 -1.08 19.07
N SER A 151 2.20 -1.00 17.76
CA SER A 151 0.93 -1.48 17.22
C SER A 151 0.76 -2.96 17.54
N THR A 152 -0.48 -3.45 17.51
CA THR A 152 -0.72 -4.89 17.68
C THR A 152 0.04 -5.72 16.65
N ILE A 153 0.17 -5.20 15.42
CA ILE A 153 0.92 -5.85 14.32
C ILE A 153 2.41 -5.97 14.67
N ALA A 154 3.03 -4.87 15.12
CA ALA A 154 4.44 -4.88 15.49
C ALA A 154 4.71 -5.80 16.70
N ALA A 155 3.83 -5.76 17.71
CA ALA A 155 3.93 -6.64 18.88
C ALA A 155 3.85 -8.12 18.47
N LYS A 156 2.87 -8.52 17.63
CA LYS A 156 2.73 -9.90 17.13
C LYS A 156 3.94 -10.37 16.31
N LEU A 157 4.52 -9.50 15.51
CA LEU A 157 5.75 -9.82 14.78
C LEU A 157 6.92 -10.09 15.72
N ARG A 158 7.08 -9.26 16.78
CA ARG A 158 8.13 -9.48 17.80
C ARG A 158 7.89 -10.76 18.59
N ASP A 159 6.64 -11.03 18.97
CA ASP A 159 6.25 -12.26 19.67
C ASP A 159 6.47 -13.50 18.80
N GLY A 160 6.29 -13.38 17.49
CA GLY A 160 6.63 -14.40 16.49
C GLY A 160 8.12 -14.48 16.17
N GLY A 161 8.97 -13.67 16.80
CA GLY A 161 10.42 -13.67 16.62
C GLY A 161 10.92 -13.06 15.32
N ALA A 162 10.08 -12.30 14.59
CA ALA A 162 10.48 -11.60 13.38
C ALA A 162 11.48 -10.47 13.71
N VAL A 163 12.35 -10.15 12.76
CA VAL A 163 13.24 -8.98 12.83
C VAL A 163 12.57 -7.81 12.14
N ILE A 164 12.12 -6.81 12.89
CA ILE A 164 11.62 -5.57 12.28
C ILE A 164 12.81 -4.81 11.70
N LEU A 165 12.93 -4.84 10.36
CA LEU A 165 14.08 -4.34 9.64
C LEU A 165 14.07 -2.82 9.48
N GLY A 166 12.87 -2.22 9.37
CA GLY A 166 12.72 -0.80 9.12
C GLY A 166 11.28 -0.42 8.78
N LYS A 167 11.13 0.86 8.40
CA LYS A 167 9.88 1.45 7.91
C LYS A 167 9.95 1.66 6.41
N THR A 168 8.87 1.35 5.71
CA THR A 168 8.74 1.67 4.27
C THR A 168 8.09 3.02 4.06
N ASN A 169 8.56 3.74 3.04
CA ASN A 169 7.92 4.95 2.57
C ASN A 169 6.50 4.66 2.06
N LEU A 170 5.68 5.69 1.97
CA LEU A 170 4.28 5.58 1.56
C LEU A 170 3.85 6.87 0.86
N SER A 171 2.71 6.84 0.20
CA SER A 171 2.03 8.07 -0.16
C SER A 171 1.62 8.78 1.12
N GLU A 172 1.95 10.04 1.24
CA GLU A 172 1.73 10.82 2.46
C GLU A 172 0.27 10.76 2.92
N TRP A 173 0.06 10.55 4.24
CA TRP A 173 -1.27 10.34 4.83
C TRP A 173 -2.11 9.29 4.10
N ALA A 174 -1.44 8.26 3.57
CA ALA A 174 -2.05 7.17 2.80
C ALA A 174 -2.89 7.64 1.58
N ASN A 175 -2.43 8.67 0.86
CA ASN A 175 -3.11 9.39 -0.24
C ASN A 175 -4.31 10.26 0.22
N PHE A 176 -4.65 10.30 1.52
CA PHE A 176 -5.90 10.92 1.97
C PHE A 176 -5.75 12.41 2.35
N ARG A 177 -4.77 13.13 1.74
CA ARG A 177 -4.59 14.57 1.94
C ARG A 177 -5.15 15.41 0.80
N SER A 178 -4.97 14.99 -0.45
CA SER A 178 -5.34 15.74 -1.65
C SER A 178 -5.82 14.81 -2.76
N PHE A 179 -6.75 15.28 -3.57
CA PHE A 179 -7.17 14.61 -4.82
C PHE A 179 -6.05 14.57 -5.87
N PHE A 180 -5.04 15.40 -5.72
CA PHE A 180 -3.87 15.48 -6.62
C PHE A 180 -2.65 14.77 -6.03
N SER A 181 -2.83 13.96 -5.00
CA SER A 181 -1.75 13.18 -4.41
C SER A 181 -1.12 12.27 -5.47
N SER A 182 0.20 12.37 -5.65
CA SER A 182 0.98 11.39 -6.41
C SER A 182 1.40 10.25 -5.51
N SER A 183 0.99 9.02 -5.84
CA SER A 183 1.35 7.84 -5.08
C SER A 183 2.86 7.65 -4.97
N GLY A 184 3.30 7.28 -3.78
CA GLY A 184 4.71 7.07 -3.45
C GLY A 184 5.46 8.30 -2.96
N TRP A 185 4.89 9.50 -3.06
CA TRP A 185 5.51 10.71 -2.53
C TRP A 185 5.07 10.98 -1.08
N SER A 186 6.03 11.43 -0.26
CA SER A 186 5.76 11.93 1.09
C SER A 186 6.72 13.08 1.47
N GLY A 187 6.26 14.02 2.30
CA GLY A 187 7.06 15.16 2.74
C GLY A 187 8.32 14.77 3.51
N ARG A 188 8.25 13.68 4.29
CA ARG A 188 9.40 13.14 5.02
C ARG A 188 10.32 12.26 4.15
N GLY A 189 9.75 11.41 3.30
CA GLY A 189 10.48 10.35 2.60
C GLY A 189 10.81 10.66 1.14
N GLY A 190 10.21 11.70 0.54
CA GLY A 190 10.32 11.92 -0.90
C GLY A 190 9.55 10.88 -1.71
N LEU A 191 9.93 10.68 -2.97
CA LEU A 191 9.25 9.80 -3.92
C LEU A 191 9.84 8.39 -3.89
N THR A 192 8.97 7.38 -3.77
CA THR A 192 9.29 5.96 -4.04
C THR A 192 9.18 5.68 -5.54
N HIS A 193 10.22 5.12 -6.12
CA HIS A 193 10.26 4.72 -7.53
C HIS A 193 9.87 3.25 -7.71
N ASN A 194 9.29 2.93 -8.86
CA ASN A 194 8.99 1.55 -9.22
C ASN A 194 10.28 0.80 -9.62
N PRO A 195 10.62 -0.34 -9.00
CA PRO A 195 11.88 -1.04 -9.29
C PRO A 195 11.91 -1.71 -10.68
N TYR A 196 10.77 -1.84 -11.37
CA TYR A 196 10.71 -2.33 -12.75
C TYR A 196 11.07 -1.25 -13.76
N SER A 197 10.70 0.00 -13.48
CA SER A 197 11.12 1.17 -14.26
C SER A 197 11.06 2.41 -13.37
N LEU A 198 12.21 3.06 -13.16
CA LEU A 198 12.35 4.13 -12.18
C LEU A 198 11.57 5.41 -12.53
N ASP A 199 11.10 5.55 -13.77
CA ASP A 199 10.23 6.63 -14.22
C ASP A 199 8.73 6.34 -14.01
N ARG A 200 8.40 5.14 -13.48
CA ARG A 200 7.02 4.70 -13.26
C ARG A 200 6.63 4.81 -11.80
N ASN A 201 5.33 5.02 -11.60
CA ASN A 201 4.75 5.09 -10.28
C ASN A 201 4.73 3.69 -9.61
N ALA A 202 5.05 3.65 -8.34
CA ALA A 202 4.99 2.43 -7.52
C ALA A 202 3.58 2.13 -6.98
N CYS A 203 2.58 2.92 -7.40
CA CYS A 203 1.26 3.00 -6.81
C CYS A 203 1.30 3.29 -5.31
N GLY A 204 0.18 3.35 -4.67
CA GLY A 204 0.10 3.65 -3.23
C GLY A 204 -1.25 3.20 -2.61
N SER A 205 -1.37 3.43 -1.35
CA SER A 205 -0.44 4.22 -0.54
C SER A 205 0.72 3.38 0.06
N SER A 206 0.72 2.05 -0.04
CA SER A 206 1.83 1.20 0.48
C SER A 206 2.97 1.05 -0.53
N SER A 207 3.36 2.16 -1.17
CA SER A 207 4.32 2.22 -2.28
C SER A 207 5.65 1.55 -1.94
N GLY A 208 6.25 1.95 -0.82
CA GLY A 208 7.51 1.39 -0.37
C GLY A 208 7.39 -0.08 0.04
N SER A 209 6.24 -0.52 0.60
CA SER A 209 6.06 -1.93 0.99
C SER A 209 6.04 -2.85 -0.23
N GLY A 210 5.29 -2.48 -1.29
CA GLY A 210 5.28 -3.21 -2.55
C GLY A 210 6.63 -3.21 -3.24
N ALA A 211 7.24 -2.03 -3.41
CA ALA A 211 8.53 -1.86 -4.07
C ALA A 211 9.68 -2.59 -3.34
N ALA A 212 9.73 -2.52 -1.99
CA ALA A 212 10.75 -3.20 -1.19
C ALA A 212 10.64 -4.73 -1.27
N ALA A 213 9.42 -5.28 -1.23
CA ALA A 213 9.20 -6.72 -1.42
C ALA A 213 9.64 -7.16 -2.82
N ALA A 214 9.30 -6.39 -3.86
CA ALA A 214 9.69 -6.65 -5.24
C ALA A 214 11.20 -6.65 -5.44
N ALA A 215 11.88 -5.66 -4.87
CA ALA A 215 13.31 -5.43 -5.01
C ALA A 215 14.18 -6.33 -4.13
N ASN A 216 13.58 -7.25 -3.36
CA ASN A 216 14.29 -8.10 -2.40
C ASN A 216 15.03 -7.28 -1.32
N PHE A 217 14.36 -6.30 -0.72
CA PHE A 217 14.88 -5.53 0.42
C PHE A 217 14.41 -6.09 1.78
N ALA A 218 13.47 -7.02 1.75
CA ALA A 218 13.05 -7.86 2.87
C ALA A 218 12.49 -9.17 2.35
N ALA A 219 12.29 -10.14 3.24
CA ALA A 219 11.60 -11.38 2.88
C ALA A 219 10.13 -11.10 2.57
N VAL A 220 9.48 -10.32 3.42
CA VAL A 220 8.09 -9.87 3.33
C VAL A 220 7.95 -8.45 3.89
N SER A 221 6.86 -7.77 3.55
CA SER A 221 6.53 -6.45 4.11
C SER A 221 5.04 -6.34 4.44
N ILE A 222 4.69 -5.38 5.28
CA ILE A 222 3.30 -5.08 5.63
C ILE A 222 2.92 -3.69 5.11
N GLY A 223 1.82 -3.66 4.37
CA GLY A 223 1.10 -2.45 3.99
C GLY A 223 -0.16 -2.24 4.81
N THR A 224 -0.90 -1.18 4.48
CA THR A 224 -2.26 -0.94 4.96
C THR A 224 -3.13 -0.54 3.78
N GLU A 225 -4.40 -0.91 3.83
CA GLU A 225 -5.37 -0.55 2.80
C GLU A 225 -6.69 -0.11 3.41
N THR A 226 -7.20 0.98 2.89
CA THR A 226 -8.58 1.41 3.02
C THR A 226 -9.31 1.00 1.75
N ASP A 227 -8.83 1.47 0.57
CA ASP A 227 -9.22 1.02 -0.76
C ASP A 227 -8.00 1.07 -1.70
N GLY A 228 -7.59 -0.07 -2.25
CA GLY A 228 -6.50 -0.21 -3.23
C GLY A 228 -5.08 -0.18 -2.68
N SER A 229 -4.85 0.31 -1.47
CA SER A 229 -3.51 0.67 -0.97
C SER A 229 -2.56 -0.51 -0.65
N ILE A 230 -2.99 -1.77 -0.75
CA ILE A 230 -2.17 -2.98 -0.76
C ILE A 230 -2.15 -3.58 -2.15
N VAL A 231 -3.35 -3.74 -2.75
CA VAL A 231 -3.46 -4.49 -4.00
C VAL A 231 -2.88 -3.74 -5.18
N CYS A 232 -3.01 -2.41 -5.27
CA CYS A 232 -2.40 -1.64 -6.35
C CYS A 232 -0.86 -1.62 -6.27
N PRO A 233 -0.19 -1.32 -5.14
CA PRO A 233 1.26 -1.53 -5.03
C PRO A 233 1.69 -2.97 -5.31
N GLY A 234 0.90 -3.98 -4.91
CA GLY A 234 1.13 -5.37 -5.27
C GLY A 234 1.13 -5.58 -6.79
N ASN A 235 0.12 -5.04 -7.47
CA ASN A 235 -0.07 -5.12 -8.92
C ASN A 235 1.12 -4.57 -9.70
N VAL A 236 1.48 -3.29 -9.48
CA VAL A 236 2.52 -2.62 -10.28
C VAL A 236 3.95 -3.02 -9.90
N ASN A 237 4.12 -3.72 -8.77
CA ASN A 237 5.41 -4.22 -8.30
C ASN A 237 5.55 -5.75 -8.41
N SER A 238 4.65 -6.46 -9.11
CA SER A 238 4.70 -7.92 -9.32
C SER A 238 4.89 -8.71 -8.03
N VAL A 239 4.19 -8.35 -6.96
CA VAL A 239 4.17 -9.09 -5.70
C VAL A 239 2.73 -9.40 -5.31
N VAL A 240 2.53 -10.42 -4.50
CA VAL A 240 1.23 -10.72 -3.91
C VAL A 240 0.87 -9.64 -2.90
N GLY A 241 -0.31 -9.05 -3.06
CA GLY A 241 -0.92 -8.14 -2.08
C GLY A 241 -2.19 -8.76 -1.52
N LEU A 242 -2.29 -8.91 -0.20
CA LEU A 242 -3.48 -9.45 0.44
C LEU A 242 -4.05 -8.43 1.41
N LYS A 243 -5.21 -7.86 1.07
CA LYS A 243 -6.05 -7.11 1.99
C LYS A 243 -7.01 -8.08 2.68
N PRO A 244 -6.85 -8.35 3.98
CA PRO A 244 -7.78 -9.24 4.66
C PRO A 244 -9.11 -8.56 4.95
N THR A 245 -10.08 -9.34 5.41
CA THR A 245 -11.33 -8.84 5.98
C THR A 245 -11.04 -7.82 7.09
N VAL A 246 -11.76 -6.70 7.10
CA VAL A 246 -11.66 -5.69 8.17
C VAL A 246 -11.88 -6.34 9.53
N GLY A 247 -10.94 -6.10 10.45
CA GLY A 247 -10.93 -6.73 11.78
C GLY A 247 -10.29 -8.13 11.84
N LEU A 248 -9.89 -8.73 10.71
CA LEU A 248 -9.11 -9.98 10.78
C LEU A 248 -7.73 -9.74 11.41
N ALA A 249 -7.10 -8.62 11.10
CA ALA A 249 -5.91 -8.10 11.76
C ALA A 249 -6.24 -6.78 12.46
N SER A 250 -5.66 -6.54 13.64
CA SER A 250 -5.93 -5.33 14.43
C SER A 250 -5.29 -4.09 13.81
N ARG A 251 -5.99 -2.96 13.88
CA ARG A 251 -5.54 -1.63 13.45
C ARG A 251 -5.01 -0.78 14.61
N ALA A 252 -5.02 -1.30 15.84
CA ALA A 252 -4.54 -0.56 16.99
C ALA A 252 -3.07 -0.16 16.85
N GLY A 253 -2.79 1.14 16.91
CA GLY A 253 -1.47 1.72 16.67
C GLY A 253 -1.12 1.86 15.18
N ILE A 254 -2.13 2.01 14.32
CA ILE A 254 -1.95 2.40 12.90
C ILE A 254 -2.54 3.80 12.71
N VAL A 255 -1.82 4.68 12.02
CA VAL A 255 -2.35 6.00 11.64
C VAL A 255 -3.55 5.78 10.72
N PRO A 256 -4.76 6.23 11.11
CA PRO A 256 -5.99 5.85 10.43
C PRO A 256 -6.31 6.73 9.22
N ILE A 257 -7.10 6.16 8.30
CA ILE A 257 -8.06 6.88 7.49
C ILE A 257 -9.46 6.65 8.07
N SER A 258 -9.86 5.38 8.24
CA SER A 258 -11.22 5.01 8.63
C SER A 258 -11.25 3.76 9.51
N HIS A 259 -11.92 3.84 10.65
CA HIS A 259 -12.20 2.66 11.48
C HIS A 259 -13.19 1.69 10.81
N THR A 260 -13.86 2.10 9.74
CA THR A 260 -14.81 1.26 9.00
C THR A 260 -14.12 0.36 7.99
N GLN A 261 -13.03 0.83 7.34
CA GLN A 261 -12.44 0.17 6.18
C GLN A 261 -10.97 -0.23 6.32
N ASP A 262 -10.17 0.47 7.14
CA ASP A 262 -8.73 0.21 7.23
C ASP A 262 -8.41 -1.22 7.64
N THR A 263 -7.38 -1.79 7.01
CA THR A 263 -6.80 -3.07 7.41
C THR A 263 -5.32 -3.17 7.05
N PRO A 264 -4.45 -3.71 7.93
CA PRO A 264 -3.08 -4.06 7.57
C PRO A 264 -3.06 -5.41 6.85
N GLY A 265 -2.12 -5.58 5.91
CA GLY A 265 -1.97 -6.84 5.19
C GLY A 265 -0.62 -7.04 4.52
N PRO A 266 -0.33 -8.29 4.11
CA PRO A 266 0.92 -8.71 3.52
C PRO A 266 1.19 -8.17 2.12
N HIS A 267 2.49 -7.83 1.86
CA HIS A 267 3.11 -7.90 0.54
C HIS A 267 4.20 -8.97 0.57
N ALA A 268 4.17 -9.88 -0.39
CA ALA A 268 5.13 -10.97 -0.49
C ALA A 268 5.39 -11.36 -1.94
N ARG A 269 6.49 -12.07 -2.19
CA ARG A 269 6.82 -12.56 -3.54
C ARG A 269 6.02 -13.79 -3.95
N THR A 270 5.47 -14.52 -2.97
CA THR A 270 4.64 -15.73 -3.19
C THR A 270 3.39 -15.69 -2.33
N VAL A 271 2.34 -16.39 -2.77
CA VAL A 271 1.12 -16.58 -1.98
C VAL A 271 1.42 -17.31 -0.67
N ALA A 272 2.37 -18.24 -0.69
CA ALA A 272 2.80 -18.97 0.51
C ALA A 272 3.41 -18.04 1.58
N ASP A 273 4.27 -17.09 1.18
CA ASP A 273 4.87 -16.12 2.09
C ASP A 273 3.85 -15.10 2.61
N ALA A 274 2.87 -14.71 1.77
CA ALA A 274 1.75 -13.86 2.20
C ALA A 274 0.89 -14.56 3.25
N ALA A 275 0.56 -15.84 3.05
CA ALA A 275 -0.18 -16.66 4.02
C ALA A 275 0.61 -16.86 5.32
N ALA A 276 1.92 -17.10 5.25
CA ALA A 276 2.79 -17.22 6.42
C ALA A 276 2.84 -15.92 7.23
N LEU A 277 2.91 -14.75 6.58
CA LEU A 277 2.87 -13.46 7.24
C LEU A 277 1.48 -13.19 7.85
N LEU A 278 0.39 -13.51 7.11
CA LEU A 278 -0.97 -13.39 7.62
C LEU A 278 -1.16 -14.18 8.91
N ASN A 279 -0.64 -15.41 9.01
CA ASN A 279 -0.69 -16.23 10.22
C ASN A 279 -0.20 -15.52 11.47
N VAL A 280 0.83 -14.70 11.34
CA VAL A 280 1.44 -13.98 12.48
C VAL A 280 0.58 -12.78 12.88
N ILE A 281 0.01 -12.04 11.91
CA ILE A 281 -0.69 -10.79 12.20
C ILE A 281 -2.17 -10.96 12.56
N VAL A 282 -2.79 -12.11 12.24
CA VAL A 282 -4.21 -12.37 12.50
C VAL A 282 -4.57 -12.26 13.98
N SER A 283 -5.66 -11.56 14.28
CA SER A 283 -6.21 -11.39 15.63
C SER A 283 -7.16 -12.56 15.96
N ARG A 284 -6.58 -13.68 16.40
CA ARG A 284 -7.35 -14.86 16.87
C ARG A 284 -8.05 -14.63 18.20
N THR A 285 -7.56 -13.68 18.99
CA THR A 285 -8.21 -13.13 20.18
C THR A 285 -8.55 -11.68 19.92
N PRO A 286 -9.70 -11.18 20.38
CA PRO A 286 -10.07 -9.78 20.26
C PRO A 286 -9.01 -8.84 20.87
N ASP A 287 -8.71 -7.76 20.15
CA ASP A 287 -7.91 -6.65 20.68
C ASP A 287 -8.87 -5.60 21.25
N SER A 288 -8.78 -5.34 22.54
CA SER A 288 -9.65 -4.35 23.20
C SER A 288 -9.47 -2.91 22.69
N ARG A 289 -8.39 -2.65 21.95
CA ARG A 289 -8.11 -1.35 21.33
C ARG A 289 -8.67 -1.23 19.90
N ASP A 290 -9.20 -2.35 19.34
CA ASP A 290 -9.82 -2.39 18.01
C ASP A 290 -11.06 -3.28 18.00
N ALA A 291 -12.22 -2.67 18.12
CA ALA A 291 -13.51 -3.35 18.22
C ALA A 291 -13.83 -4.26 17.01
N ALA A 292 -13.30 -3.95 15.82
CA ALA A 292 -13.51 -4.77 14.62
C ALA A 292 -12.94 -6.19 14.77
N THR A 293 -11.96 -6.39 15.65
CA THR A 293 -11.37 -7.73 15.90
C THR A 293 -12.31 -8.71 16.59
N SER A 294 -13.42 -8.23 17.14
CA SER A 294 -14.50 -9.06 17.74
C SER A 294 -15.79 -9.03 16.93
N GLY A 295 -15.91 -8.12 15.95
CA GLY A 295 -17.08 -7.88 15.13
C GLY A 295 -17.03 -8.56 13.77
N VAL A 296 -17.95 -8.09 12.91
CA VAL A 296 -18.00 -8.39 11.48
C VAL A 296 -17.81 -7.10 10.68
N PRO A 297 -17.28 -7.16 9.44
CA PRO A 297 -17.13 -5.98 8.61
C PRO A 297 -18.48 -5.39 8.22
N LEU A 298 -18.45 -4.15 7.70
CA LEU A 298 -19.66 -3.39 7.36
C LEU A 298 -20.65 -4.21 6.52
N GLY A 299 -20.18 -4.88 5.46
CA GLY A 299 -21.06 -5.67 4.57
C GLY A 299 -21.79 -6.84 5.25
N TRP A 300 -21.37 -7.29 6.43
CA TRP A 300 -22.06 -8.34 7.20
C TRP A 300 -22.92 -7.81 8.35
N GLN A 301 -22.80 -6.53 8.71
CA GLN A 301 -23.59 -5.95 9.79
C GLN A 301 -25.10 -6.07 9.47
N GLY A 302 -25.92 -6.43 10.46
CA GLY A 302 -27.37 -6.57 10.31
C GLY A 302 -27.85 -7.77 9.47
N THR A 303 -26.96 -8.54 8.83
CA THR A 303 -27.34 -9.71 7.99
C THR A 303 -27.61 -10.98 8.78
N GLY A 304 -27.31 -11.00 10.08
CA GLY A 304 -27.36 -12.20 10.93
C GLY A 304 -26.14 -13.11 10.80
N ARG A 305 -25.18 -12.80 9.91
CA ARG A 305 -23.89 -13.52 9.81
C ARG A 305 -23.01 -13.16 10.99
N THR A 306 -22.24 -14.14 11.46
CA THR A 306 -21.34 -13.98 12.61
C THR A 306 -19.90 -14.28 12.22
N ARG A 307 -18.96 -13.68 12.96
CA ARG A 307 -17.53 -13.98 12.79
C ARG A 307 -17.27 -15.47 12.97
N PRO A 308 -16.66 -16.15 11.99
CA PRO A 308 -16.34 -17.57 12.12
C PRO A 308 -15.14 -17.78 13.06
N ALA A 309 -14.95 -19.03 13.50
CA ALA A 309 -13.68 -19.44 14.10
C ALA A 309 -12.57 -19.30 13.06
N LEU A 310 -11.51 -18.60 13.43
CA LEU A 310 -10.40 -18.34 12.50
C LEU A 310 -9.49 -19.56 12.39
N PRO A 311 -8.97 -19.88 11.20
CA PRO A 311 -8.02 -20.97 10.99
C PRO A 311 -6.79 -20.84 11.91
N ALA A 312 -6.30 -21.96 12.40
CA ALA A 312 -5.05 -22.02 13.15
C ALA A 312 -3.85 -21.70 12.24
N ASP A 313 -3.93 -22.10 10.97
CA ASP A 313 -2.87 -21.92 9.97
C ASP A 313 -3.47 -21.63 8.59
N TYR A 314 -3.17 -20.45 8.04
CA TYR A 314 -3.61 -20.06 6.70
C TYR A 314 -2.76 -20.71 5.60
N THR A 315 -1.54 -21.19 5.91
CA THR A 315 -0.73 -21.92 4.92
C THR A 315 -1.29 -23.30 4.61
N ALA A 316 -2.16 -23.84 5.46
CA ALA A 316 -2.87 -25.10 5.23
C ALA A 316 -3.83 -25.05 4.02
N PHE A 317 -4.17 -23.86 3.53
CA PHE A 317 -5.06 -23.68 2.37
C PHE A 317 -4.30 -23.49 1.05
N LEU A 318 -2.97 -23.52 1.07
CA LEU A 318 -2.16 -23.51 -0.15
C LEU A 318 -2.42 -24.79 -0.95
N ASP A 319 -2.76 -24.63 -2.23
CA ASP A 319 -3.07 -25.74 -3.13
C ASP A 319 -2.63 -25.38 -4.56
N THR A 320 -1.59 -26.04 -5.06
CA THR A 320 -1.10 -25.82 -6.43
C THR A 320 -2.11 -26.21 -7.51
N HIS A 321 -3.16 -26.95 -7.15
CA HIS A 321 -4.30 -27.31 -8.00
C HIS A 321 -5.59 -26.61 -7.58
N GLY A 322 -5.49 -25.55 -6.78
CA GLY A 322 -6.62 -24.86 -6.15
C GLY A 322 -7.66 -24.29 -7.11
N LEU A 323 -7.33 -24.15 -8.41
CA LEU A 323 -8.26 -23.75 -9.48
C LEU A 323 -9.08 -24.92 -10.03
N ALA A 324 -8.64 -26.18 -9.86
CA ALA A 324 -9.35 -27.33 -10.43
C ALA A 324 -10.74 -27.49 -9.81
N GLY A 325 -11.78 -27.42 -10.65
CA GLY A 325 -13.18 -27.52 -10.24
C GLY A 325 -13.75 -26.24 -9.60
N ALA A 326 -12.96 -25.20 -9.42
CA ALA A 326 -13.42 -23.91 -8.90
C ALA A 326 -14.41 -23.25 -9.88
N ARG A 327 -15.38 -22.49 -9.33
CA ARG A 327 -16.35 -21.71 -10.10
C ARG A 327 -16.08 -20.23 -9.85
N LEU A 328 -15.64 -19.50 -10.87
CA LEU A 328 -15.18 -18.13 -10.75
C LEU A 328 -16.03 -17.20 -11.63
N GLY A 329 -16.57 -16.15 -11.02
CA GLY A 329 -17.21 -15.06 -11.75
C GLY A 329 -16.18 -14.05 -12.19
N VAL A 330 -16.16 -13.66 -13.45
CA VAL A 330 -15.23 -12.66 -13.99
C VAL A 330 -15.98 -11.37 -14.28
N THR A 331 -15.43 -10.25 -13.82
CA THR A 331 -15.86 -8.90 -14.21
C THR A 331 -14.69 -8.10 -14.75
N ARG A 332 -14.94 -7.23 -15.72
CA ARG A 332 -13.90 -6.51 -16.46
C ARG A 332 -13.56 -5.13 -15.87
N GLN A 333 -14.40 -4.60 -15.01
CA GLN A 333 -14.18 -3.33 -14.25
C GLN A 333 -13.54 -2.20 -15.07
N GLY A 334 -14.01 -1.99 -16.30
CA GLY A 334 -13.55 -0.89 -17.15
C GLY A 334 -12.25 -1.15 -17.92
N ILE A 335 -11.62 -2.33 -17.81
CA ILE A 335 -10.39 -2.67 -18.54
C ILE A 335 -10.57 -2.61 -20.06
N ASP A 336 -11.79 -2.75 -20.58
CA ASP A 336 -12.09 -2.67 -22.02
C ASP A 336 -11.77 -1.30 -22.64
N ASN A 337 -11.59 -0.27 -21.80
CA ASN A 337 -11.12 1.05 -22.21
C ASN A 337 -9.59 1.19 -22.22
N ALA A 338 -8.88 0.15 -21.76
CA ALA A 338 -7.42 0.13 -21.72
C ALA A 338 -6.80 -0.19 -23.09
N PRO A 339 -5.48 0.06 -23.27
CA PRO A 339 -4.77 -0.35 -24.45
C PRO A 339 -4.89 -1.86 -24.71
N PRO A 340 -4.92 -2.31 -26.00
CA PRO A 340 -5.13 -3.72 -26.36
C PRO A 340 -4.19 -4.71 -25.67
N GLN A 341 -2.95 -4.30 -25.37
CA GLN A 341 -1.96 -5.13 -24.68
C GLN A 341 -2.35 -5.41 -23.21
N VAL A 342 -3.00 -4.45 -22.58
CA VAL A 342 -3.52 -4.57 -21.19
C VAL A 342 -4.73 -5.51 -21.18
N VAL A 343 -5.65 -5.31 -22.12
CA VAL A 343 -6.82 -6.19 -22.29
C VAL A 343 -6.38 -7.63 -22.56
N ALA A 344 -5.44 -7.83 -23.49
CA ALA A 344 -4.91 -9.16 -23.83
C ALA A 344 -4.19 -9.84 -22.64
N ALA A 345 -3.55 -9.07 -21.78
CA ALA A 345 -2.92 -9.59 -20.55
C ALA A 345 -3.96 -10.16 -19.59
N PHE A 346 -5.07 -9.46 -19.38
CA PHE A 346 -6.18 -9.96 -18.57
C PHE A 346 -6.85 -11.18 -19.20
N ASP A 347 -7.15 -11.13 -20.50
CA ASP A 347 -7.74 -12.27 -21.22
C ASP A 347 -6.84 -13.51 -21.14
N GLY A 348 -5.51 -13.32 -21.20
CA GLY A 348 -4.53 -14.39 -21.01
C GLY A 348 -4.57 -15.00 -19.61
N ALA A 349 -4.75 -14.18 -18.57
CA ALA A 349 -4.90 -14.65 -17.19
C ALA A 349 -6.20 -15.47 -17.02
N ILE A 350 -7.32 -15.02 -17.60
CA ILE A 350 -8.58 -15.75 -17.58
C ILE A 350 -8.48 -17.09 -18.34
N ALA A 351 -7.77 -17.10 -19.46
CA ALA A 351 -7.49 -18.33 -20.20
C ALA A 351 -6.65 -19.32 -19.36
N ALA A 352 -5.66 -18.84 -18.61
CA ALA A 352 -4.85 -19.67 -17.72
C ALA A 352 -5.70 -20.25 -16.57
N ILE A 353 -6.62 -19.48 -15.98
CA ILE A 353 -7.59 -19.95 -14.98
C ILE A 353 -8.43 -21.09 -15.55
N SER A 354 -8.99 -20.92 -16.74
CA SER A 354 -9.79 -21.94 -17.41
C SER A 354 -8.97 -23.19 -17.73
N ALA A 355 -7.72 -23.02 -18.21
CA ALA A 355 -6.82 -24.13 -18.51
C ALA A 355 -6.40 -24.91 -17.27
N ALA A 356 -6.37 -24.28 -16.10
CA ALA A 356 -6.12 -24.91 -14.80
C ALA A 356 -7.37 -25.65 -14.24
N GLY A 357 -8.48 -25.72 -14.98
CA GLY A 357 -9.65 -26.51 -14.67
C GLY A 357 -10.77 -25.78 -13.94
N ALA A 358 -10.73 -24.45 -13.83
CA ALA A 358 -11.83 -23.67 -13.28
C ALA A 358 -12.95 -23.46 -14.32
N THR A 359 -14.19 -23.40 -13.83
CA THR A 359 -15.34 -22.92 -14.60
C THR A 359 -15.43 -21.41 -14.48
N VAL A 360 -15.29 -20.71 -15.57
CA VAL A 360 -15.37 -19.23 -15.65
C VAL A 360 -16.76 -18.81 -16.09
N ILE A 361 -17.38 -17.89 -15.35
CA ILE A 361 -18.66 -17.26 -15.66
C ILE A 361 -18.41 -15.77 -15.90
N ASP A 362 -18.67 -15.27 -17.10
CA ASP A 362 -18.59 -13.85 -17.44
C ASP A 362 -19.82 -13.14 -16.85
N LEU A 363 -19.61 -12.40 -15.76
CA LEU A 363 -20.67 -11.70 -15.03
C LEU A 363 -21.22 -10.53 -15.83
N ASP A 364 -20.35 -9.84 -16.59
CA ASP A 364 -20.76 -8.70 -17.40
C ASP A 364 -21.63 -9.16 -18.57
N ALA A 365 -21.25 -10.26 -19.23
CA ALA A 365 -22.07 -10.88 -20.29
C ALA A 365 -23.37 -11.49 -19.74
N ALA A 366 -23.39 -11.96 -18.50
CA ALA A 366 -24.59 -12.43 -17.80
C ALA A 366 -25.52 -11.29 -17.34
N GLY A 367 -25.11 -10.03 -17.51
CA GLY A 367 -25.88 -8.85 -17.15
C GLY A 367 -25.89 -8.54 -15.64
N PHE A 368 -24.95 -9.12 -14.88
CA PHE A 368 -24.82 -8.79 -13.47
C PHE A 368 -24.16 -7.40 -13.29
N THR A 369 -24.73 -6.60 -12.38
CA THR A 369 -24.18 -5.31 -12.02
C THR A 369 -23.92 -5.27 -10.52
N PHE A 370 -22.67 -5.01 -10.15
CA PHE A 370 -22.30 -4.81 -8.75
C PHE A 370 -22.94 -3.54 -8.20
N ALA A 371 -23.47 -3.62 -6.99
CA ALA A 371 -23.88 -2.42 -6.27
C ALA A 371 -22.63 -1.58 -5.95
N SER A 372 -22.74 -0.27 -6.12
CA SER A 372 -21.67 0.69 -5.91
C SER A 372 -21.55 1.07 -4.43
N ALA A 373 -20.33 1.33 -3.97
CA ALA A 373 -20.02 1.91 -2.67
C ALA A 373 -19.94 3.45 -2.75
N ASP A 374 -20.93 4.11 -3.36
CA ASP A 374 -20.95 5.56 -3.56
C ASP A 374 -21.00 6.37 -2.22
N GLY A 375 -21.20 5.71 -1.09
CA GLY A 375 -21.12 6.29 0.25
C GLY A 375 -19.70 6.46 0.77
N GLU A 376 -18.76 5.69 0.24
CA GLU A 376 -17.41 5.49 0.76
C GLU A 376 -16.69 6.81 1.07
N PHE A 377 -16.63 7.73 0.12
CA PHE A 377 -15.86 8.95 0.33
C PHE A 377 -16.38 9.80 1.49
N LEU A 378 -17.71 9.89 1.70
CA LEU A 378 -18.28 10.57 2.86
C LEU A 378 -17.95 9.81 4.17
N VAL A 379 -18.01 8.47 4.14
CA VAL A 379 -17.64 7.63 5.29
C VAL A 379 -16.19 7.90 5.67
N LEU A 380 -15.28 7.87 4.72
CA LEU A 380 -13.85 8.11 4.95
C LEU A 380 -13.57 9.51 5.51
N LEU A 381 -14.19 10.55 4.97
CA LEU A 381 -14.02 11.93 5.46
C LEU A 381 -14.49 12.09 6.90
N TYR A 382 -15.62 11.45 7.23
CA TYR A 382 -16.21 11.53 8.57
C TYR A 382 -15.32 10.77 9.58
N ASP A 383 -14.98 9.52 9.27
CA ASP A 383 -14.13 8.69 10.12
C ASP A 383 -12.76 9.35 10.33
N PHE A 384 -12.13 9.84 9.26
CA PHE A 384 -10.81 10.46 9.32
C PHE A 384 -10.75 11.62 10.32
N LYS A 385 -11.77 12.47 10.35
CA LYS A 385 -11.83 13.63 11.25
C LYS A 385 -11.73 13.22 12.73
N PHE A 386 -12.39 12.13 13.12
CA PHE A 386 -12.44 11.65 14.50
C PHE A 386 -11.31 10.69 14.84
N ASP A 387 -11.02 9.76 13.93
CA ASP A 387 -10.02 8.73 14.14
C ASP A 387 -8.62 9.32 14.21
N LEU A 388 -8.32 10.31 13.36
CA LEU A 388 -7.04 11.00 13.37
C LEU A 388 -6.82 11.76 14.70
N ALA A 389 -7.83 12.43 15.21
CA ALA A 389 -7.76 13.11 16.51
C ALA A 389 -7.54 12.09 17.65
N SER A 390 -8.20 10.94 17.59
CA SER A 390 -8.02 9.83 18.54
C SER A 390 -6.60 9.28 18.48
N TYR A 391 -6.04 9.10 17.28
CA TYR A 391 -4.64 8.69 17.11
C TYR A 391 -3.67 9.74 17.66
N PHE A 392 -3.86 11.02 17.37
CA PHE A 392 -3.01 12.10 17.87
C PHE A 392 -2.95 12.16 19.41
N ALA A 393 -4.05 11.77 20.08
CA ALA A 393 -4.07 11.68 21.54
C ALA A 393 -3.14 10.59 22.10
N THR A 394 -2.73 9.62 21.29
CA THR A 394 -1.76 8.56 21.69
C THR A 394 -0.31 9.01 21.54
N ARG A 395 -0.06 10.13 20.85
CA ARG A 395 1.29 10.57 20.48
C ARG A 395 1.88 11.55 21.48
N VAL A 396 3.20 11.52 21.60
CA VAL A 396 3.97 12.47 22.45
C VAL A 396 5.21 12.94 21.72
N GLY A 397 5.60 14.19 21.93
CA GLY A 397 6.84 14.75 21.40
C GLY A 397 6.91 14.83 19.87
N VAL A 398 5.74 14.93 19.24
CA VAL A 398 5.54 15.24 17.82
C VAL A 398 4.65 16.48 17.70
N PRO A 399 4.68 17.24 16.59
CA PRO A 399 3.84 18.44 16.43
C PRO A 399 2.35 18.20 16.67
N MET A 400 1.82 17.04 16.26
CA MET A 400 0.39 16.71 16.37
C MET A 400 0.00 16.00 17.69
N ALA A 401 0.87 15.93 18.70
CA ALA A 401 0.51 15.33 19.98
C ALA A 401 -0.69 16.06 20.64
N ASN A 402 -1.78 15.32 20.92
CA ASN A 402 -3.04 15.84 21.46
C ASN A 402 -3.68 16.96 20.61
N LYS A 403 -3.56 16.89 19.30
CA LYS A 403 -4.06 17.84 18.32
C LYS A 403 -5.26 17.27 17.55
N THR A 404 -5.78 18.06 16.61
CA THR A 404 -6.94 17.74 15.77
C THR A 404 -6.59 17.85 14.29
N LEU A 405 -7.51 17.46 13.41
CA LEU A 405 -7.36 17.67 11.96
C LEU A 405 -7.17 19.15 11.60
N ALA A 406 -7.84 20.07 12.31
CA ALA A 406 -7.66 21.51 12.09
C ALA A 406 -6.21 21.97 12.38
N ASP A 407 -5.58 21.40 13.42
CA ASP A 407 -4.18 21.68 13.72
C ASP A 407 -3.23 21.11 12.64
N ALA A 408 -3.56 19.92 12.07
CA ALA A 408 -2.79 19.34 10.98
C ALA A 408 -2.88 20.19 9.70
N ILE A 409 -4.06 20.71 9.36
CA ILE A 409 -4.28 21.68 8.27
C ILE A 409 -3.41 22.93 8.48
N ALA A 410 -3.42 23.48 9.69
CA ALA A 410 -2.63 24.66 10.02
C ALA A 410 -1.12 24.37 9.95
N PHE A 411 -0.69 23.19 10.42
CA PHE A 411 0.71 22.76 10.32
C PHE A 411 1.17 22.67 8.86
N ASN A 412 0.44 21.97 8.01
CA ASN A 412 0.75 21.82 6.59
C ASN A 412 0.84 23.20 5.90
N SER A 413 -0.09 24.11 6.20
CA SER A 413 -0.07 25.48 5.67
C SER A 413 1.16 26.26 6.11
N ALA A 414 1.58 26.11 7.36
CA ALA A 414 2.79 26.75 7.91
C ALA A 414 4.09 26.15 7.34
N HIS A 415 4.08 24.91 6.87
CA HIS A 415 5.20 24.16 6.33
C HIS A 415 5.03 23.82 4.86
N ALA A 416 4.26 24.62 4.11
CA ALA A 416 3.84 24.33 2.74
C ALA A 416 4.99 23.99 1.78
N SER A 417 6.17 24.59 1.96
CA SER A 417 7.34 24.29 1.13
C SER A 417 7.86 22.85 1.27
N SER A 418 7.57 22.17 2.37
CA SER A 418 7.99 20.80 2.63
C SER A 418 6.83 19.81 2.55
N GLU A 419 5.66 20.19 3.09
CA GLU A 419 4.48 19.33 3.14
C GLU A 419 3.64 19.40 1.86
N MET A 420 3.61 20.54 1.16
CA MET A 420 2.75 20.79 0.00
C MET A 420 3.50 21.34 -1.23
N PRO A 421 4.71 20.84 -1.58
CA PRO A 421 5.45 21.40 -2.71
C PRO A 421 4.79 21.12 -4.08
N TYR A 422 3.90 20.12 -4.17
CA TYR A 422 3.30 19.63 -5.43
C TYR A 422 1.78 19.71 -5.43
N PHE A 423 1.11 19.39 -4.32
CA PHE A 423 -0.34 19.36 -4.19
C PHE A 423 -0.77 19.84 -2.80
N PHE A 424 -2.01 20.28 -2.69
CA PHE A 424 -2.58 20.90 -1.48
C PHE A 424 -3.18 19.85 -0.51
N GLN A 425 -4.26 20.22 0.20
CA GLN A 425 -4.84 19.41 1.29
C GLN A 425 -6.38 19.45 1.27
N GLU A 426 -6.97 19.42 0.09
CA GLU A 426 -8.40 19.62 -0.13
C GLU A 426 -9.25 18.57 0.58
N ILE A 427 -8.75 17.33 0.69
CA ILE A 427 -9.45 16.25 1.40
C ILE A 427 -9.49 16.53 2.90
N PHE A 428 -8.39 17.03 3.48
CA PHE A 428 -8.37 17.46 4.89
C PHE A 428 -9.37 18.57 5.15
N GLU A 429 -9.43 19.56 4.26
CA GLU A 429 -10.32 20.69 4.37
C GLU A 429 -11.80 20.26 4.22
N LEU A 430 -12.09 19.32 3.30
CA LEU A 430 -13.43 18.73 3.15
C LEU A 430 -13.84 17.95 4.41
N ALA A 431 -12.97 17.10 4.95
CA ALA A 431 -13.24 16.36 6.18
C ALA A 431 -13.49 17.31 7.36
N GLN A 432 -12.68 18.39 7.46
CA GLN A 432 -12.83 19.39 8.52
C GLN A 432 -14.16 20.15 8.38
N ALA A 433 -14.63 20.39 7.16
CA ALA A 433 -15.84 21.16 6.86
C ALA A 433 -17.16 20.39 7.08
N LEU A 434 -17.11 19.07 7.34
CA LEU A 434 -18.32 18.29 7.61
C LEU A 434 -19.03 18.81 8.85
N ASP A 435 -20.36 18.93 8.77
CA ASP A 435 -21.20 19.23 9.92
C ASP A 435 -21.28 18.01 10.85
N THR A 436 -20.57 18.12 11.95
CA THR A 436 -20.49 17.11 13.02
C THR A 436 -21.02 17.66 14.35
N SER A 437 -21.90 18.66 14.30
CA SER A 437 -22.51 19.29 15.47
C SER A 437 -23.66 18.45 16.07
N GLY A 438 -24.04 18.77 17.31
CA GLY A 438 -25.20 18.17 17.98
C GLY A 438 -24.95 16.81 18.62
N ALA A 439 -26.01 16.15 19.05
CA ALA A 439 -25.97 14.92 19.84
C ALA A 439 -25.90 13.64 18.94
N ASP A 440 -26.29 13.74 17.68
CA ASP A 440 -26.27 12.64 16.71
C ASP A 440 -25.68 13.12 15.36
N PRO A 441 -24.36 13.38 15.35
CA PRO A 441 -23.71 13.99 14.20
C PRO A 441 -23.71 13.09 12.95
N GLY A 442 -23.86 11.77 13.09
CA GLY A 442 -23.95 10.84 11.97
C GLY A 442 -25.23 10.99 11.14
N ASN A 443 -26.25 11.66 11.66
CA ASN A 443 -27.50 11.98 10.94
C ASN A 443 -27.57 13.42 10.41
N ASN A 444 -26.50 14.21 10.53
CA ASN A 444 -26.45 15.54 9.95
C ASN A 444 -26.33 15.46 8.43
N PRO A 445 -27.23 16.12 7.67
CA PRO A 445 -27.12 16.22 6.22
C PRO A 445 -25.84 16.97 5.81
N GLN A 446 -25.07 16.42 4.87
CA GLN A 446 -23.85 17.04 4.39
C GLN A 446 -24.14 17.78 3.06
N PRO A 447 -24.16 19.13 3.03
CA PRO A 447 -24.55 19.90 1.84
C PRO A 447 -23.66 19.59 0.61
N LEU A 448 -22.36 19.38 0.82
CA LEU A 448 -21.41 19.05 -0.26
C LEU A 448 -21.67 17.67 -0.88
N PHE A 449 -22.43 16.81 -0.21
CA PHE A 449 -22.81 15.46 -0.63
C PHE A 449 -24.30 15.35 -0.93
N GLY A 450 -24.92 16.45 -1.41
CA GLY A 450 -26.33 16.46 -1.78
C GLY A 450 -27.30 16.24 -0.62
N GLY A 451 -26.85 16.46 0.62
CA GLY A 451 -27.63 16.22 1.83
C GLY A 451 -27.53 14.79 2.37
N LEU A 452 -26.68 13.94 1.80
CA LEU A 452 -26.40 12.59 2.31
C LEU A 452 -25.84 12.69 3.74
N THR A 453 -26.31 11.82 4.63
CA THR A 453 -25.78 11.71 5.99
C THR A 453 -24.72 10.59 6.07
N TYR A 454 -23.84 10.61 7.08
CA TYR A 454 -22.89 9.54 7.32
C TYR A 454 -23.57 8.16 7.47
N ASN A 455 -24.68 8.08 8.22
CA ASN A 455 -25.42 6.83 8.41
C ASN A 455 -26.04 6.30 7.10
N GLN A 456 -26.48 7.20 6.20
CA GLN A 456 -26.95 6.80 4.87
C GLN A 456 -25.80 6.33 3.98
N ALA A 457 -24.64 6.97 4.07
CA ALA A 457 -23.44 6.57 3.35
C ALA A 457 -22.97 5.17 3.77
N LEU A 458 -22.92 4.89 5.08
CA LEU A 458 -22.67 3.54 5.60
C LEU A 458 -23.66 2.49 5.07
N ALA A 459 -24.95 2.86 4.94
CA ALA A 459 -25.95 1.94 4.41
C ALA A 459 -25.75 1.64 2.92
N ILE A 460 -25.24 2.60 2.13
CA ILE A 460 -24.87 2.40 0.73
C ILE A 460 -23.70 1.41 0.63
N ASP A 461 -22.64 1.62 1.43
CA ASP A 461 -21.44 0.78 1.40
C ASP A 461 -21.71 -0.63 1.94
N HIS A 462 -22.58 -0.76 2.97
CA HIS A 462 -23.10 -2.05 3.40
C HIS A 462 -23.80 -2.77 2.25
N ASN A 463 -24.67 -2.08 1.52
CA ASN A 463 -25.41 -2.64 0.40
C ASN A 463 -24.50 -3.05 -0.77
N ALA A 464 -23.36 -2.38 -0.96
CA ALA A 464 -22.34 -2.78 -1.95
C ALA A 464 -21.77 -4.18 -1.65
N GLY A 465 -21.63 -4.58 -0.39
CA GLY A 465 -21.26 -5.95 -0.02
C GLY A 465 -22.37 -6.96 -0.30
N VAL A 466 -23.58 -6.69 0.22
CA VAL A 466 -24.73 -7.61 0.16
C VAL A 466 -25.22 -7.84 -1.27
N ASN A 467 -25.40 -6.76 -2.04
CA ASN A 467 -25.89 -6.79 -3.44
C ASN A 467 -24.76 -6.72 -4.47
N GLY A 468 -23.50 -6.69 -4.04
CA GLY A 468 -22.31 -6.81 -4.87
C GLY A 468 -21.73 -8.23 -4.82
N ILE A 469 -20.63 -8.40 -4.10
CA ILE A 469 -19.89 -9.68 -4.04
C ILE A 469 -20.77 -10.81 -3.54
N ASP A 470 -21.50 -10.65 -2.42
CA ASP A 470 -22.33 -11.71 -1.85
C ASP A 470 -23.47 -12.16 -2.80
N ALA A 471 -24.10 -11.20 -3.50
CA ALA A 471 -25.11 -11.50 -4.50
C ALA A 471 -24.53 -12.27 -5.68
N ALA A 472 -23.36 -11.85 -6.21
CA ALA A 472 -22.68 -12.56 -7.30
C ALA A 472 -22.35 -14.01 -6.91
N LEU A 473 -21.72 -14.19 -5.73
CA LEU A 473 -21.37 -15.53 -5.21
C LEU A 473 -22.59 -16.44 -5.10
N THR A 474 -23.71 -15.91 -4.58
CA THR A 474 -24.93 -16.68 -4.37
C THR A 474 -25.66 -16.97 -5.68
N GLN A 475 -25.88 -15.94 -6.52
CA GLN A 475 -26.66 -16.06 -7.75
C GLN A 475 -26.05 -17.02 -8.76
N PHE A 476 -24.72 -17.02 -8.87
CA PHE A 476 -23.99 -17.82 -9.86
C PHE A 476 -23.29 -19.03 -9.24
N ASN A 477 -23.48 -19.28 -7.94
CA ASN A 477 -22.82 -20.34 -7.18
C ASN A 477 -21.30 -20.33 -7.39
N LEU A 478 -20.64 -19.22 -6.99
CA LEU A 478 -19.22 -18.98 -7.20
C LEU A 478 -18.41 -19.21 -5.92
N ASP A 479 -17.15 -19.61 -6.10
CA ASP A 479 -16.16 -19.64 -5.03
C ASP A 479 -15.53 -18.23 -4.81
N ALA A 480 -15.37 -17.46 -5.88
CA ALA A 480 -14.84 -16.09 -5.83
C ALA A 480 -15.21 -15.29 -7.09
N VAL A 481 -15.06 -13.98 -7.01
CA VAL A 481 -15.03 -13.06 -8.16
C VAL A 481 -13.59 -12.83 -8.57
N VAL A 482 -13.32 -12.74 -9.87
CA VAL A 482 -12.02 -12.38 -10.46
C VAL A 482 -12.17 -11.07 -11.22
N ALA A 483 -11.24 -10.15 -11.01
CA ALA A 483 -11.19 -8.87 -11.71
C ALA A 483 -9.76 -8.48 -12.06
N PRO A 484 -9.52 -7.59 -13.06
CA PRO A 484 -8.21 -6.98 -13.22
C PRO A 484 -7.94 -6.12 -11.97
N THR A 485 -6.74 -6.21 -11.38
CA THR A 485 -6.46 -5.50 -10.12
C THR A 485 -6.48 -4.00 -10.32
N ASP A 486 -5.57 -3.51 -11.16
CA ASP A 486 -5.35 -2.10 -11.44
C ASP A 486 -4.57 -1.96 -12.75
N SER A 487 -4.46 -0.74 -13.27
CA SER A 487 -3.63 -0.42 -14.42
C SER A 487 -2.17 -0.85 -14.19
N PRO A 488 -1.40 -1.20 -15.23
CA PRO A 488 0.06 -1.25 -15.13
C PRO A 488 0.62 0.10 -14.70
N GLY A 489 1.80 0.10 -14.04
CA GLY A 489 2.40 1.33 -13.52
C GLY A 489 2.54 2.43 -14.59
N TRP A 490 1.97 3.59 -14.31
CA TRP A 490 1.98 4.80 -15.14
C TRP A 490 3.23 5.64 -14.92
N THR A 491 3.51 6.60 -15.81
CA THR A 491 4.60 7.56 -15.60
C THR A 491 4.30 8.42 -14.37
N THR A 492 5.27 8.56 -13.47
CA THR A 492 5.08 9.39 -12.28
C THR A 492 4.91 10.86 -12.66
N ASP A 493 3.86 11.48 -12.15
CA ASP A 493 3.56 12.89 -12.34
C ASP A 493 3.26 13.53 -10.98
N LEU A 494 4.17 14.37 -10.51
CA LEU A 494 4.04 15.05 -9.20
C LEU A 494 3.07 16.25 -9.23
N LEU A 495 2.62 16.67 -10.42
CA LEU A 495 1.76 17.87 -10.58
C LEU A 495 0.33 17.51 -10.99
N LEU A 496 0.12 16.41 -11.72
CA LEU A 496 -1.18 16.05 -12.28
C LEU A 496 -1.76 14.78 -11.67
N SER A 497 -1.16 14.25 -10.59
CA SER A 497 -1.64 13.08 -9.86
C SER A 497 -1.40 11.74 -10.58
N ASP A 498 -2.08 10.70 -10.13
CA ASP A 498 -1.99 9.34 -10.63
C ASP A 498 -2.83 9.15 -11.91
N HIS A 499 -2.33 8.36 -12.86
CA HIS A 499 -2.91 8.16 -14.18
C HIS A 499 -3.46 6.75 -14.41
N PHE A 500 -3.95 6.07 -13.37
CA PHE A 500 -4.62 4.78 -13.55
C PHE A 500 -5.96 4.96 -14.27
N ILE A 501 -6.39 3.93 -15.03
CA ILE A 501 -7.60 3.98 -15.87
C ILE A 501 -8.66 2.98 -15.44
N PHE A 502 -8.34 2.01 -14.59
CA PHE A 502 -9.27 1.07 -13.96
C PHE A 502 -8.68 0.56 -12.65
N ALA A 503 -9.54 0.16 -11.73
CA ALA A 503 -9.23 -0.53 -10.48
C ALA A 503 -10.44 -1.38 -10.08
N SER A 504 -10.22 -2.41 -9.26
CA SER A 504 -11.29 -3.30 -8.77
C SER A 504 -11.40 -3.35 -7.25
N SER A 505 -10.53 -2.67 -6.54
CA SER A 505 -10.46 -2.69 -5.07
C SER A 505 -11.73 -2.19 -4.39
N GLY A 506 -12.41 -1.18 -4.95
CA GLY A 506 -13.65 -0.62 -4.42
C GLY A 506 -14.78 -1.63 -4.25
N LEU A 507 -14.78 -2.75 -5.00
CA LEU A 507 -15.75 -3.83 -4.79
C LEU A 507 -15.62 -4.48 -3.40
N ALA A 508 -14.42 -4.46 -2.82
CA ALA A 508 -14.11 -5.06 -1.52
C ALA A 508 -13.82 -4.01 -0.43
N GLY A 509 -13.47 -2.77 -0.81
CA GLY A 509 -13.11 -1.67 0.10
C GLY A 509 -14.27 -1.28 1.00
N GLY A 510 -15.31 -0.67 0.44
CA GLY A 510 -16.47 -0.18 1.17
C GLY A 510 -17.12 -1.21 2.11
N PRO A 511 -17.44 -2.43 1.67
CA PRO A 511 -18.02 -3.44 2.55
C PRO A 511 -17.02 -4.08 3.54
N GLY A 512 -15.72 -3.83 3.41
CA GLY A 512 -14.67 -4.39 4.28
C GLY A 512 -14.34 -5.86 4.00
N TYR A 513 -14.52 -6.34 2.76
CA TYR A 513 -14.29 -7.73 2.35
C TYR A 513 -12.83 -7.99 1.95
N PRO A 514 -12.37 -9.26 1.93
CA PRO A 514 -11.01 -9.59 1.55
C PRO A 514 -10.82 -9.57 0.03
N ILE A 515 -9.61 -9.21 -0.36
CA ILE A 515 -9.12 -9.29 -1.74
C ILE A 515 -7.66 -9.72 -1.73
N ILE A 516 -7.31 -10.68 -2.58
CA ILE A 516 -5.92 -11.07 -2.84
C ILE A 516 -5.57 -10.78 -4.28
N GLN A 517 -4.55 -9.98 -4.46
CA GLN A 517 -3.95 -9.68 -5.76
C GLN A 517 -2.74 -10.59 -5.98
N VAL A 518 -2.58 -11.12 -7.19
CA VAL A 518 -1.43 -11.92 -7.63
C VAL A 518 -0.88 -11.43 -8.97
N PRO A 519 0.44 -11.52 -9.21
CA PRO A 519 1.03 -11.22 -10.52
C PRO A 519 0.43 -12.09 -11.61
N ALA A 520 0.09 -11.51 -12.77
CA ALA A 520 -0.55 -12.21 -13.87
C ALA A 520 0.16 -12.04 -15.22
N ALA A 521 0.77 -10.90 -15.48
CA ALA A 521 1.38 -10.62 -16.77
C ALA A 521 2.52 -9.59 -16.70
N ASN A 522 3.32 -9.57 -17.76
CA ASN A 522 4.25 -8.50 -18.10
C ASN A 522 3.70 -7.73 -19.29
N VAL A 523 3.33 -6.47 -19.07
CA VAL A 523 2.80 -5.58 -20.12
C VAL A 523 3.89 -4.57 -20.49
N LEU A 524 4.61 -4.81 -21.57
CA LEU A 524 5.68 -3.94 -22.07
C LEU A 524 6.75 -3.61 -21.00
N GLY A 525 7.12 -4.58 -20.17
CA GLY A 525 8.10 -4.42 -19.09
C GLY A 525 7.49 -4.03 -17.74
N MET A 526 6.20 -3.68 -17.68
CA MET A 526 5.51 -3.37 -16.44
C MET A 526 4.65 -4.56 -15.97
N PRO A 527 4.66 -4.84 -14.66
CA PRO A 527 3.78 -5.84 -14.08
C PRO A 527 2.30 -5.46 -14.17
N MET A 528 1.46 -6.47 -14.29
CA MET A 528 0.02 -6.40 -14.10
C MET A 528 -0.47 -7.65 -13.39
N GLY A 529 -1.41 -7.50 -12.47
CA GLY A 529 -2.01 -8.58 -11.70
C GLY A 529 -3.50 -8.75 -11.93
N ILE A 530 -4.03 -9.81 -11.36
CA ILE A 530 -5.46 -10.04 -11.18
C ILE A 530 -5.79 -10.18 -9.70
N SER A 531 -7.02 -9.90 -9.34
CA SER A 531 -7.53 -10.02 -7.98
C SER A 531 -8.59 -11.11 -7.87
N PHE A 532 -8.53 -11.89 -6.79
CA PHE A 532 -9.61 -12.74 -6.32
C PHE A 532 -10.29 -12.05 -5.14
N LEU A 533 -11.60 -11.87 -5.24
CA LEU A 533 -12.44 -11.20 -4.25
C LEU A 533 -13.47 -12.21 -3.71
N GLY A 534 -13.73 -12.14 -2.42
CA GLY A 534 -14.71 -13.03 -1.77
C GLY A 534 -15.50 -12.32 -0.69
N THR A 535 -16.47 -13.03 -0.12
CA THR A 535 -17.21 -12.55 1.05
C THR A 535 -16.29 -12.44 2.28
N ALA A 536 -16.73 -11.78 3.34
CA ALA A 536 -15.93 -11.65 4.55
C ALA A 536 -15.46 -13.02 5.08
N PHE A 537 -14.22 -13.05 5.59
CA PHE A 537 -13.54 -14.22 6.14
C PHE A 537 -13.32 -15.37 5.14
N SER A 538 -13.33 -15.08 3.84
CA SER A 538 -13.05 -16.06 2.79
C SER A 538 -11.56 -16.18 2.41
N GLU A 539 -10.65 -15.61 3.19
CA GLU A 539 -9.20 -15.69 2.96
C GLU A 539 -8.70 -17.13 2.69
N PRO A 540 -9.21 -18.19 3.37
CA PRO A 540 -8.85 -19.57 3.06
C PRO A 540 -9.11 -19.95 1.60
N THR A 541 -10.29 -19.60 1.08
CA THR A 541 -10.67 -19.85 -0.32
C THR A 541 -9.82 -19.02 -1.27
N LEU A 542 -9.61 -17.73 -0.95
CA LEU A 542 -8.82 -16.84 -1.81
C LEU A 542 -7.34 -17.28 -1.87
N ILE A 543 -6.74 -17.70 -0.76
CA ILE A 543 -5.37 -18.25 -0.72
C ILE A 543 -5.27 -19.51 -1.58
N LYS A 544 -6.25 -20.42 -1.49
CA LYS A 544 -6.31 -21.64 -2.31
C LYS A 544 -6.33 -21.31 -3.80
N LEU A 545 -7.22 -20.42 -4.23
CA LEU A 545 -7.37 -20.01 -5.63
C LEU A 545 -6.11 -19.30 -6.14
N ALA A 546 -5.59 -18.33 -5.36
CA ALA A 546 -4.41 -17.57 -5.69
C ALA A 546 -3.16 -18.45 -5.81
N SER A 547 -2.96 -19.41 -4.90
CA SER A 547 -1.83 -20.35 -4.97
C SER A 547 -1.93 -21.29 -6.17
N GLY A 548 -3.14 -21.70 -6.55
CA GLY A 548 -3.39 -22.46 -7.78
C GLY A 548 -3.06 -21.65 -9.04
N PHE A 549 -3.42 -20.36 -9.06
CA PHE A 549 -3.08 -19.47 -10.17
C PHE A 549 -1.57 -19.20 -10.26
N GLU A 550 -0.93 -18.90 -9.13
CA GLU A 550 0.52 -18.70 -9.05
C GLU A 550 1.28 -19.93 -9.59
N ALA A 551 0.88 -21.13 -9.17
CA ALA A 551 1.48 -22.39 -9.61
C ALA A 551 1.24 -22.68 -11.11
N ALA A 552 0.10 -22.27 -11.66
CA ALA A 552 -0.23 -22.48 -13.08
C ALA A 552 0.50 -21.51 -14.00
N THR A 553 0.83 -20.30 -13.53
CA THR A 553 1.33 -19.23 -14.40
C THR A 553 2.79 -18.85 -14.18
N HIS A 554 3.29 -18.93 -12.96
CA HIS A 554 4.61 -18.40 -12.56
C HIS A 554 4.85 -16.99 -13.10
N ALA A 555 3.84 -16.14 -13.06
CA ALA A 555 3.82 -14.86 -13.77
C ALA A 555 4.72 -13.78 -13.16
N ARG A 556 5.16 -13.96 -11.88
CA ARG A 556 6.12 -13.03 -11.26
C ARG A 556 7.45 -13.03 -12.02
N PHE A 557 8.01 -11.84 -12.22
CA PHE A 557 9.38 -11.65 -12.72
C PHE A 557 10.12 -10.63 -11.84
N GLN A 558 11.46 -10.69 -11.85
CA GLN A 558 12.28 -9.82 -11.01
C GLN A 558 12.43 -8.43 -11.64
N PRO A 559 12.52 -7.37 -10.81
CA PRO A 559 12.80 -6.03 -11.31
C PRO A 559 14.26 -5.90 -11.79
N THR A 560 14.47 -5.01 -12.76
CA THR A 560 15.77 -4.76 -13.38
C THR A 560 16.32 -3.37 -13.09
N PHE A 561 15.59 -2.54 -12.34
CA PHE A 561 15.97 -1.16 -11.97
C PHE A 561 16.32 -0.29 -13.19
N THR A 562 15.61 -0.47 -14.31
CA THR A 562 15.85 0.30 -15.53
C THR A 562 15.29 1.73 -15.38
N GLY A 563 15.98 2.70 -15.99
CA GLY A 563 15.55 4.11 -15.93
C GLY A 563 14.24 4.38 -16.66
N ASN A 564 13.97 3.66 -17.76
CA ASN A 564 12.77 3.83 -18.60
C ASN A 564 12.31 2.47 -19.13
N VAL A 565 11.00 2.33 -19.33
CA VAL A 565 10.45 1.18 -20.07
C VAL A 565 10.93 1.25 -21.51
N THR A 566 11.74 0.27 -21.91
CA THR A 566 12.10 0.10 -23.33
C THR A 566 10.95 -0.61 -24.03
N THR A 567 10.15 0.14 -24.81
CA THR A 567 9.24 -0.50 -25.77
C THR A 567 10.07 -1.29 -26.77
N PRO A 568 9.81 -2.59 -26.97
CA PRO A 568 10.41 -3.32 -28.08
C PRO A 568 10.07 -2.57 -29.38
N ASN A 569 11.08 -2.27 -30.19
CA ASN A 569 10.85 -1.65 -31.47
C ASN A 569 10.19 -2.70 -32.38
N THR A 570 8.86 -2.84 -32.33
CA THR A 570 8.06 -3.71 -33.18
C THR A 570 7.87 -3.04 -34.54
N ALA A 571 8.98 -2.77 -35.22
CA ALA A 571 8.93 -2.55 -36.67
C ALA A 571 8.47 -3.85 -37.32
N GLY A 572 7.16 -4.00 -37.55
CA GLY A 572 6.66 -5.10 -38.38
C GLY A 572 5.35 -5.77 -38.00
N THR A 573 4.70 -5.46 -36.87
CA THR A 573 3.36 -5.99 -36.60
C THR A 573 2.30 -5.01 -37.05
N THR A 574 1.66 -5.29 -38.17
CA THR A 574 0.43 -4.62 -38.62
C THR A 574 -0.68 -4.91 -37.62
N LEU A 575 -0.97 -3.95 -36.75
CA LEU A 575 -2.14 -4.00 -35.90
C LEU A 575 -3.40 -4.03 -36.74
N SER A 576 -4.20 -5.08 -36.66
CA SER A 576 -5.56 -5.08 -37.19
C SER A 576 -6.35 -3.97 -36.51
N LYS A 577 -7.05 -3.14 -37.28
CA LYS A 577 -7.87 -2.05 -36.75
C LYS A 577 -8.89 -2.63 -35.74
N PRO A 578 -9.00 -2.02 -34.53
CA PRO A 578 -10.01 -2.43 -33.55
C PRO A 578 -11.42 -2.30 -34.16
N LYS A 579 -12.30 -3.25 -33.84
CA LYS A 579 -13.74 -3.07 -34.12
C LYS A 579 -14.22 -1.86 -33.34
N PRO A 580 -15.04 -0.97 -33.95
CA PRO A 580 -15.60 0.18 -33.24
C PRO A 580 -16.43 -0.32 -32.05
N PRO A 581 -16.33 0.34 -30.89
CA PRO A 581 -17.08 -0.04 -29.70
C PRO A 581 -18.59 0.07 -29.98
N LYS A 582 -19.35 -0.90 -29.49
CA LYS A 582 -20.80 -0.79 -29.42
C LYS A 582 -21.13 0.43 -28.57
N LYS A 583 -21.91 1.38 -29.12
CA LYS A 583 -22.37 2.55 -28.39
C LYS A 583 -23.16 2.10 -27.16
N ASN A 584 -22.56 2.17 -26.00
CA ASN A 584 -23.26 2.11 -24.74
C ASN A 584 -23.62 3.54 -24.35
N THR A 585 -24.90 3.88 -24.48
CA THR A 585 -25.43 5.17 -24.07
C THR A 585 -25.68 5.12 -22.57
N GLY A 586 -24.83 5.80 -21.81
CA GLY A 586 -25.17 6.22 -20.47
C GLY A 586 -24.28 5.72 -19.33
N VAL A 587 -23.03 6.15 -19.31
CA VAL A 587 -22.33 6.35 -18.02
C VAL A 587 -21.45 7.59 -18.20
N ARG A 588 -21.69 8.60 -17.38
CA ARG A 588 -20.78 9.74 -17.26
C ARG A 588 -19.55 9.29 -16.50
N PRO A 589 -18.33 9.67 -16.90
CA PRO A 589 -17.16 9.39 -16.09
C PRO A 589 -17.27 10.19 -14.79
N HIS A 590 -17.29 9.50 -13.66
CA HIS A 590 -17.05 10.12 -12.38
C HIS A 590 -15.57 10.51 -12.33
N ARG A 591 -15.31 11.82 -12.30
CA ARG A 591 -14.05 12.35 -11.83
C ARG A 591 -14.12 12.37 -10.31
N LEU A 592 -13.30 11.60 -9.67
CA LEU A 592 -12.89 11.83 -8.29
C LEU A 592 -11.88 12.94 -8.25
#